data_cb3b24213eab80b044dfa92ca51dd020
#
_entry.id   cb3b24213eab80b044dfa92ca51dd020
#
_cell.length_a   1.000
_cell.length_b   1.000
_cell.length_c   1.000
_cell.angle_alpha   90.00
_cell.angle_beta   90.00
_cell.angle_gamma   90.00
#
_symmetry.space_group_name_H-M   'P 1'
#
loop_
_entity.id
_entity.type
_entity.pdbx_description
1 polymer ?
#
loop_
_entity_poly.entity_id
_entity_poly.type
_entity_poly.pdbx_seq_one_letter_code
_entity_poly.pdbx_strand_id
1 'polypeptide(L)'
;MSDTATQAAGDSVTPAVAGWFTTGPAPALIGTSCQSCGTISFPRETTFCKNPACSGEEFEDVELSRHGKVWSYTDAQYQPPAPYIPTTDPYVPFALAAVELPEGLVVLGQVADGFGVDDLKVGDDVELVVEPLYTDETGVRTIWRWKPTTTDTNANANGAQA
;
A
#
# COMPACT_ATOMS: atom_id res chain seq x y z
N MET A 1 -11.10 49.27 9.77
CA MET A 1 -9.99 48.41 10.24
C MET A 1 -10.47 46.99 10.03
N SER A 2 -10.10 46.43 8.89
CA SER A 2 -10.55 45.10 8.48
C SER A 2 -9.36 44.18 8.58
N ASP A 3 -9.37 43.33 9.60
CA ASP A 3 -8.38 42.24 9.74
C ASP A 3 -8.73 41.15 8.73
N THR A 4 -7.98 41.10 7.66
CA THR A 4 -7.98 39.99 6.73
C THR A 4 -7.13 38.88 7.37
N ALA A 5 -7.78 37.95 8.04
CA ALA A 5 -7.15 36.72 8.47
C ALA A 5 -6.77 35.91 7.24
N THR A 6 -5.50 35.94 6.89
CA THR A 6 -4.88 35.00 5.97
C THR A 6 -4.94 33.62 6.62
N GLN A 7 -5.94 32.82 6.25
CA GLN A 7 -5.90 31.39 6.54
C GLN A 7 -4.74 30.80 5.76
N ALA A 8 -3.69 30.43 6.47
CA ALA A 8 -2.69 29.52 5.94
C ALA A 8 -3.39 28.26 5.48
N ALA A 9 -3.28 27.94 4.20
CA ALA A 9 -3.68 26.64 3.65
C ALA A 9 -2.84 25.60 4.38
N GLY A 10 -3.40 25.00 5.42
CA GLY A 10 -2.78 23.90 6.12
C GLY A 10 -2.59 22.76 5.12
N ASP A 11 -1.37 22.22 5.02
CA ASP A 11 -1.03 21.08 4.20
C ASP A 11 -1.97 19.92 4.55
N SER A 12 -3.08 19.79 3.82
CA SER A 12 -4.01 18.68 4.03
C SER A 12 -3.37 17.40 3.52
N VAL A 13 -3.29 16.40 4.38
CA VAL A 13 -2.79 15.05 4.02
C VAL A 13 -3.99 14.19 3.68
N THR A 14 -4.08 13.75 2.41
CA THR A 14 -5.23 12.99 1.91
C THR A 14 -4.78 11.79 1.08
N PRO A 15 -5.55 10.67 1.10
CA PRO A 15 -5.29 9.54 0.23
C PRO A 15 -5.34 9.92 -1.26
N ALA A 16 -4.36 9.47 -2.05
CA ALA A 16 -4.38 9.63 -3.51
C ALA A 16 -5.54 8.85 -4.14
N VAL A 17 -5.96 7.75 -3.52
CA VAL A 17 -7.13 6.96 -3.93
C VAL A 17 -8.10 6.91 -2.74
N ALA A 18 -9.16 7.69 -2.84
CA ALA A 18 -10.16 7.79 -1.77
C ALA A 18 -10.86 6.43 -1.53
N GLY A 19 -11.03 6.06 -0.25
CA GLY A 19 -11.77 4.87 0.16
C GLY A 19 -11.04 3.53 -0.05
N TRP A 20 -9.77 3.53 -0.43
CA TRP A 20 -9.01 2.30 -0.60
C TRP A 20 -8.23 1.89 0.64
N PHE A 21 -7.88 2.84 1.49
CA PHE A 21 -7.16 2.59 2.72
C PHE A 21 -7.48 3.66 3.77
N THR A 22 -7.27 3.32 5.04
CA THR A 22 -7.36 4.25 6.16
C THR A 22 -6.02 4.96 6.37
N THR A 23 -6.08 6.14 6.99
CA THR A 23 -4.90 6.89 7.43
C THR A 23 -4.86 6.94 8.96
N GLY A 24 -3.67 7.08 9.53
CA GLY A 24 -3.51 7.14 10.98
C GLY A 24 -2.41 6.21 11.48
N PRO A 25 -2.35 5.95 12.80
CA PRO A 25 -1.25 5.17 13.39
C PRO A 25 -1.27 3.68 13.04
N ALA A 26 -2.42 3.16 12.60
CA ALA A 26 -2.61 1.77 12.22
C ALA A 26 -3.38 1.69 10.88
N PRO A 27 -2.78 2.11 9.76
CA PRO A 27 -3.47 2.11 8.47
C PRO A 27 -3.78 0.70 7.99
N ALA A 28 -4.91 0.54 7.29
CA ALA A 28 -5.35 -0.72 6.70
C ALA A 28 -5.94 -0.47 5.31
N LEU A 29 -5.87 -1.45 4.42
CA LEU A 29 -6.63 -1.46 3.17
C LEU A 29 -8.10 -1.70 3.47
N ILE A 30 -8.99 -1.07 2.70
CA ILE A 30 -10.44 -1.24 2.82
C ILE A 30 -10.92 -2.09 1.66
N GLY A 31 -11.24 -3.32 1.96
CA GLY A 31 -11.92 -4.26 1.06
C GLY A 31 -13.42 -4.30 1.30
N THR A 32 -14.08 -5.24 0.66
CA THR A 32 -15.49 -5.58 0.92
C THR A 32 -15.66 -7.06 1.13
N SER A 33 -16.56 -7.42 2.04
CA SER A 33 -17.02 -8.78 2.29
C SER A 33 -18.44 -8.96 1.76
N CYS A 34 -18.66 -9.98 0.95
CA CYS A 34 -20.01 -10.35 0.49
C CYS A 34 -20.84 -10.89 1.65
N GLN A 35 -21.99 -10.29 1.93
CA GLN A 35 -22.86 -10.70 3.04
C GLN A 35 -23.47 -12.09 2.85
N SER A 36 -23.55 -12.57 1.60
CA SER A 36 -24.12 -13.89 1.30
C SER A 36 -23.15 -15.06 1.46
N CYS A 37 -21.85 -14.87 1.17
CA CYS A 37 -20.88 -15.98 1.19
C CYS A 37 -19.56 -15.67 1.90
N GLY A 38 -19.36 -14.44 2.38
CA GLY A 38 -18.16 -14.02 3.08
C GLY A 38 -16.93 -13.82 2.19
N THR A 39 -17.06 -13.91 0.87
CA THR A 39 -15.93 -13.66 -0.04
C THR A 39 -15.44 -12.23 0.10
N ILE A 40 -14.15 -12.07 0.39
CA ILE A 40 -13.49 -10.77 0.52
C ILE A 40 -12.92 -10.36 -0.83
N SER A 41 -13.05 -9.06 -1.16
CA SER A 41 -12.55 -8.47 -2.40
C SER A 41 -11.77 -7.19 -2.13
N PHE A 42 -10.68 -7.01 -2.89
CA PHE A 42 -9.93 -5.76 -2.97
C PHE A 42 -9.46 -5.55 -4.43
N PRO A 43 -9.61 -4.38 -5.03
CA PRO A 43 -10.39 -3.22 -4.54
C PRO A 43 -11.83 -3.56 -4.22
N ARG A 44 -12.51 -2.64 -3.53
CA ARG A 44 -13.92 -2.80 -3.10
C ARG A 44 -14.81 -3.20 -4.26
N GLU A 45 -15.62 -4.22 -4.04
CA GLU A 45 -16.69 -4.63 -4.95
C GLU A 45 -18.03 -4.07 -4.45
N THR A 46 -18.86 -3.59 -5.37
CA THR A 46 -20.15 -2.97 -5.02
C THR A 46 -21.29 -3.42 -5.91
N THR A 47 -21.03 -4.32 -6.85
CA THR A 47 -22.02 -4.69 -7.89
C THR A 47 -22.48 -6.13 -7.75
N PHE A 48 -21.55 -7.07 -7.77
CA PHE A 48 -21.83 -8.51 -7.67
C PHE A 48 -20.65 -9.27 -7.08
N CYS A 49 -20.94 -10.36 -6.41
CA CYS A 49 -19.91 -11.20 -5.79
C CYS A 49 -19.00 -11.84 -6.83
N LYS A 50 -17.67 -11.77 -6.60
CA LYS A 50 -16.67 -12.39 -7.48
C LYS A 50 -16.57 -13.91 -7.34
N ASN A 51 -17.24 -14.49 -6.34
CA ASN A 51 -17.34 -15.94 -6.22
C ASN A 51 -18.36 -16.47 -7.25
N PRO A 52 -17.94 -17.29 -8.23
CA PRO A 52 -18.82 -17.78 -9.29
C PRO A 52 -20.00 -18.67 -8.80
N ALA A 53 -19.90 -19.17 -7.57
CA ALA A 53 -20.98 -19.95 -6.94
C ALA A 53 -21.93 -19.08 -6.10
N CYS A 54 -21.80 -17.75 -6.13
CA CYS A 54 -22.59 -16.82 -5.33
C CYS A 54 -23.19 -15.72 -6.21
N SER A 55 -24.46 -15.44 -6.03
CA SER A 55 -25.17 -14.34 -6.70
C SER A 55 -25.45 -13.15 -5.77
N GLY A 56 -24.67 -13.01 -4.67
CA GLY A 56 -24.84 -11.93 -3.71
C GLY A 56 -24.48 -10.57 -4.31
N GLU A 57 -25.25 -9.53 -3.95
CA GLU A 57 -25.10 -8.15 -4.39
C GLU A 57 -24.93 -7.19 -3.20
N GLU A 58 -24.97 -7.71 -1.98
CA GLU A 58 -24.80 -6.92 -0.76
C GLU A 58 -23.40 -7.11 -0.17
N PHE A 59 -22.75 -5.98 0.15
CA PHE A 59 -21.37 -5.94 0.63
C PHE A 59 -21.26 -5.05 1.85
N GLU A 60 -20.33 -5.40 2.72
CA GLU A 60 -19.90 -4.55 3.83
C GLU A 60 -18.41 -4.24 3.73
N ASP A 61 -18.01 -3.05 4.17
CA ASP A 61 -16.59 -2.68 4.22
C ASP A 61 -15.88 -3.49 5.27
N VAL A 62 -14.66 -3.94 4.96
CA VAL A 62 -13.79 -4.67 5.87
C VAL A 62 -12.37 -4.11 5.80
N GLU A 63 -11.76 -3.86 6.96
CA GLU A 63 -10.34 -3.56 7.03
C GLU A 63 -9.55 -4.85 6.87
N LEU A 64 -8.60 -4.84 5.91
CA LEU A 64 -7.73 -5.98 5.65
C LEU A 64 -6.53 -5.99 6.60
N SER A 65 -5.92 -7.15 6.75
CA SER A 65 -4.71 -7.32 7.55
C SER A 65 -3.59 -6.40 7.08
N ARG A 66 -2.90 -5.80 8.05
CA ARG A 66 -1.75 -4.91 7.78
C ARG A 66 -0.48 -5.66 7.46
N HIS A 67 -0.40 -6.92 7.84
CA HIS A 67 0.76 -7.78 7.67
C HIS A 67 0.46 -8.86 6.64
N GLY A 68 1.45 -9.13 5.81
CA GLY A 68 1.37 -10.18 4.81
C GLY A 68 2.75 -10.72 4.47
N LYS A 69 2.78 -11.60 3.48
CA LYS A 69 4.01 -12.19 2.98
C LYS A 69 4.25 -11.81 1.53
N VAL A 70 5.48 -11.53 1.19
CA VAL A 70 5.89 -11.30 -0.20
C VAL A 70 5.59 -12.54 -1.02
N TRP A 71 4.62 -12.46 -1.92
CA TRP A 71 4.28 -13.51 -2.88
C TRP A 71 5.16 -13.42 -4.13
N SER A 72 5.40 -12.19 -4.60
CA SER A 72 6.27 -11.88 -5.73
C SER A 72 6.71 -10.42 -5.66
N TYR A 73 7.80 -10.07 -6.35
CA TYR A 73 8.26 -8.69 -6.44
C TYR A 73 8.97 -8.42 -7.76
N THR A 74 9.07 -7.15 -8.12
CA THR A 74 9.76 -6.71 -9.33
C THR A 74 10.26 -5.28 -9.18
N ASP A 75 11.09 -4.85 -10.11
CA ASP A 75 11.62 -3.52 -10.21
C ASP A 75 11.05 -2.80 -11.43
N ALA A 76 10.48 -1.61 -11.25
CA ALA A 76 9.94 -0.79 -12.32
C ALA A 76 11.08 0.00 -12.99
N GLN A 77 11.81 -0.66 -13.89
CA GLN A 77 13.05 -0.14 -14.49
C GLN A 77 12.85 1.00 -15.51
N TYR A 78 11.65 1.19 -16.02
CA TYR A 78 11.36 2.25 -16.99
C TYR A 78 10.11 3.02 -16.61
N GLN A 79 10.09 4.31 -16.97
CA GLN A 79 8.94 5.15 -16.73
C GLN A 79 7.74 4.68 -17.56
N PRO A 80 6.60 4.36 -16.92
CA PRO A 80 5.38 4.04 -17.66
C PRO A 80 4.91 5.22 -18.54
N PRO A 81 4.20 4.95 -19.64
CA PRO A 81 3.62 6.01 -20.45
C PRO A 81 2.48 6.73 -19.73
N ALA A 82 2.10 7.91 -20.21
CA ALA A 82 0.93 8.62 -19.72
C ALA A 82 -0.31 7.69 -19.68
N PRO A 83 -1.15 7.77 -18.65
CA PRO A 83 -1.31 8.86 -17.68
C PRO A 83 -0.44 8.77 -16.41
N TYR A 84 0.56 7.92 -16.37
CA TYR A 84 1.48 7.86 -15.24
C TYR A 84 2.18 9.22 -15.02
N ILE A 85 2.21 9.68 -13.78
CA ILE A 85 2.91 10.90 -13.37
C ILE A 85 4.15 10.48 -12.57
N PRO A 86 5.36 10.71 -13.09
CA PRO A 86 6.58 10.39 -12.35
C PRO A 86 6.74 11.33 -11.15
N THR A 87 7.25 10.79 -10.05
CA THR A 87 7.54 11.57 -8.83
C THR A 87 8.91 12.25 -8.89
N THR A 88 9.75 11.86 -9.85
CA THR A 88 11.11 12.36 -10.04
C THR A 88 11.41 12.60 -11.51
N ASP A 89 12.28 13.60 -11.78
CA ASP A 89 12.85 13.86 -13.10
C ASP A 89 14.38 14.09 -12.93
N PRO A 90 15.24 13.20 -13.46
CA PRO A 90 14.93 12.01 -14.25
C PRO A 90 14.20 10.91 -13.44
N TYR A 91 13.52 10.00 -14.15
CA TYR A 91 12.83 8.86 -13.56
C TYR A 91 13.79 7.98 -12.75
N VAL A 92 13.38 7.62 -11.55
CA VAL A 92 14.11 6.69 -10.68
C VAL A 92 13.28 5.40 -10.55
N PRO A 93 13.87 4.23 -10.86
CA PRO A 93 13.22 2.94 -10.63
C PRO A 93 12.79 2.73 -9.18
N PHE A 94 11.69 2.03 -8.99
CA PHE A 94 11.19 1.68 -7.66
C PHE A 94 10.70 0.23 -7.62
N ALA A 95 10.77 -0.39 -6.45
CA ALA A 95 10.33 -1.75 -6.25
C ALA A 95 8.82 -1.84 -6.06
N LEU A 96 8.23 -2.92 -6.61
CA LEU A 96 6.84 -3.32 -6.43
C LEU A 96 6.81 -4.69 -5.76
N ALA A 97 5.90 -4.88 -4.82
CA ALA A 97 5.66 -6.17 -4.19
C ALA A 97 4.19 -6.57 -4.29
N ALA A 98 3.95 -7.80 -4.69
CA ALA A 98 2.66 -8.47 -4.57
C ALA A 98 2.68 -9.22 -3.23
N VAL A 99 1.78 -8.85 -2.33
CA VAL A 99 1.76 -9.34 -0.95
C VAL A 99 0.51 -10.17 -0.72
N GLU A 100 0.72 -11.41 -0.29
CA GLU A 100 -0.36 -12.30 0.15
C GLU A 100 -0.77 -11.94 1.58
N LEU A 101 -2.06 -11.63 1.73
CA LEU A 101 -2.69 -11.33 3.01
C LEU A 101 -3.35 -12.58 3.62
N PRO A 102 -3.53 -12.63 4.94
CA PRO A 102 -4.23 -13.74 5.62
C PRO A 102 -5.64 -14.03 5.08
N GLU A 103 -6.30 -13.02 4.51
CA GLU A 103 -7.61 -13.14 3.86
C GLU A 103 -7.57 -13.91 2.52
N GLY A 104 -6.39 -14.33 2.06
CA GLY A 104 -6.20 -15.04 0.80
C GLY A 104 -6.19 -14.15 -0.44
N LEU A 105 -6.02 -12.84 -0.25
CA LEU A 105 -5.84 -11.87 -1.33
C LEU A 105 -4.37 -11.62 -1.59
N VAL A 106 -4.02 -11.37 -2.85
CA VAL A 106 -2.70 -10.85 -3.23
C VAL A 106 -2.85 -9.41 -3.69
N VAL A 107 -2.21 -8.48 -2.98
CA VAL A 107 -2.32 -7.05 -3.23
C VAL A 107 -0.97 -6.48 -3.68
N LEU A 108 -0.96 -5.88 -4.87
CA LEU A 108 0.19 -5.20 -5.43
C LEU A 108 0.31 -3.79 -4.83
N GLY A 109 1.51 -3.40 -4.42
CA GLY A 109 1.84 -2.06 -3.97
C GLY A 109 3.31 -1.72 -4.20
N GLN A 110 3.64 -0.44 -4.10
CA GLN A 110 5.04 -0.02 -4.06
C GLN A 110 5.66 -0.47 -2.75
N VAL A 111 6.96 -0.67 -2.77
CA VAL A 111 7.74 -0.91 -1.56
C VAL A 111 8.03 0.43 -0.89
N ALA A 112 8.09 0.44 0.44
CA ALA A 112 8.31 1.65 1.24
C ALA A 112 9.62 2.35 0.87
N ASP A 113 9.67 3.67 1.07
CA ASP A 113 10.85 4.47 0.78
C ASP A 113 12.07 3.95 1.56
N GLY A 114 13.22 3.91 0.89
CA GLY A 114 14.47 3.42 1.44
C GLY A 114 14.69 1.90 1.27
N PHE A 115 13.73 1.18 0.70
CA PHE A 115 13.84 -0.26 0.39
C PHE A 115 13.75 -0.50 -1.11
N GLY A 116 14.45 -1.50 -1.59
CA GLY A 116 14.48 -1.92 -2.98
C GLY A 116 14.27 -3.42 -3.16
N VAL A 117 14.47 -3.91 -4.37
CA VAL A 117 14.33 -5.35 -4.68
C VAL A 117 15.34 -6.22 -3.93
N ASP A 118 16.50 -5.65 -3.57
CA ASP A 118 17.54 -6.37 -2.82
C ASP A 118 17.15 -6.63 -1.35
N ASP A 119 16.17 -5.90 -0.85
CA ASP A 119 15.64 -6.04 0.52
C ASP A 119 14.45 -7.00 0.60
N LEU A 120 14.08 -7.66 -0.51
CA LEU A 120 12.91 -8.51 -0.62
C LEU A 120 13.28 -9.95 -0.98
N LYS A 121 12.58 -10.88 -0.37
CA LYS A 121 12.54 -12.30 -0.78
C LYS A 121 11.11 -12.80 -0.70
N VAL A 122 10.76 -13.74 -1.58
CA VAL A 122 9.47 -14.43 -1.51
C VAL A 122 9.35 -15.14 -0.15
N GLY A 123 8.24 -14.91 0.52
CA GLY A 123 7.96 -15.42 1.87
C GLY A 123 8.32 -14.49 3.01
N ASP A 124 9.07 -13.40 2.76
CA ASP A 124 9.36 -12.40 3.79
C ASP A 124 8.11 -11.72 4.31
N ASP A 125 8.14 -11.39 5.60
CA ASP A 125 7.05 -10.65 6.24
C ASP A 125 7.17 -9.15 5.91
N VAL A 126 6.03 -8.55 5.58
CA VAL A 126 5.91 -7.12 5.31
C VAL A 126 4.73 -6.53 6.07
N GLU A 127 4.81 -5.24 6.36
CA GLU A 127 3.71 -4.47 6.93
C GLU A 127 3.27 -3.36 5.97
N LEU A 128 1.99 -3.02 6.04
CA LEU A 128 1.43 -1.88 5.33
C LEU A 128 1.77 -0.59 6.07
N VAL A 129 2.34 0.35 5.33
CA VAL A 129 2.58 1.73 5.77
C VAL A 129 1.90 2.70 4.81
N VAL A 130 1.70 3.94 5.25
CA VAL A 130 1.17 5.02 4.40
C VAL A 130 2.22 6.12 4.34
N GLU A 131 2.64 6.44 3.12
CA GLU A 131 3.70 7.41 2.86
C GLU A 131 3.26 8.46 1.83
N PRO A 132 3.90 9.64 1.80
CA PRO A 132 3.68 10.63 0.76
C PRO A 132 3.94 10.06 -0.63
N LEU A 133 3.06 10.36 -1.58
CA LEU A 133 3.22 10.00 -2.99
C LEU A 133 3.64 11.20 -3.82
N TYR A 134 2.91 12.30 -3.70
CA TYR A 134 3.22 13.60 -4.31
C TYR A 134 2.51 14.73 -3.56
N THR A 135 2.89 15.96 -3.87
CA THR A 135 2.21 17.17 -3.36
C THR A 135 1.60 17.92 -4.54
N ASP A 136 0.35 18.35 -4.39
CA ASP A 136 -0.37 19.20 -5.34
C ASP A 136 -0.80 20.52 -4.67
N GLU A 137 -1.56 21.36 -5.37
CA GLU A 137 -2.04 22.66 -4.89
C GLU A 137 -2.95 22.53 -3.64
N THR A 138 -3.47 21.33 -3.36
CA THR A 138 -4.42 21.09 -2.26
C THR A 138 -3.77 20.39 -1.07
N GLY A 139 -2.49 19.95 -1.20
CA GLY A 139 -1.72 19.34 -0.12
C GLY A 139 -0.99 18.05 -0.50
N VAL A 140 -0.63 17.28 0.51
CA VAL A 140 0.10 16.03 0.35
C VAL A 140 -0.86 14.88 0.04
N ARG A 141 -0.59 14.16 -1.05
CA ARG A 141 -1.27 12.92 -1.41
C ARG A 141 -0.47 11.75 -0.90
N THR A 142 -1.14 10.82 -0.24
CA THR A 142 -0.51 9.62 0.33
C THR A 142 -0.98 8.36 -0.36
N ILE A 143 -0.15 7.33 -0.28
CA ILE A 143 -0.44 5.99 -0.80
C ILE A 143 0.03 4.93 0.20
N TRP A 144 -0.59 3.75 0.18
CA TRP A 144 -0.07 2.62 0.93
C TRP A 144 1.17 2.05 0.24
N ARG A 145 2.10 1.54 1.05
CA ARG A 145 3.30 0.83 0.60
C ARG A 145 3.56 -0.39 1.47
N TRP A 146 4.33 -1.31 0.95
CA TRP A 146 4.76 -2.50 1.66
C TRP A 146 6.17 -2.30 2.22
N LYS A 147 6.28 -2.32 3.53
CA LYS A 147 7.55 -2.17 4.23
C LYS A 147 8.04 -3.53 4.71
N PRO A 148 9.25 -3.99 4.30
CA PRO A 148 9.85 -5.20 4.85
C PRO A 148 9.99 -5.10 6.36
N THR A 149 9.53 -6.13 7.07
CA THR A 149 9.78 -6.27 8.49
C THR A 149 11.03 -7.12 8.67
N THR A 150 12.21 -6.49 8.55
CA THR A 150 13.48 -7.19 8.79
C THR A 150 13.56 -7.65 10.23
N THR A 151 13.45 -8.95 10.43
CA THR A 151 14.06 -9.56 11.61
C THR A 151 15.56 -9.52 11.35
N ASP A 152 16.31 -8.69 12.07
CA ASP A 152 17.77 -8.69 12.08
C ASP A 152 18.28 -10.08 12.47
N THR A 153 18.44 -10.97 11.47
CA THR A 153 19.07 -12.28 11.66
C THR A 153 20.52 -12.26 11.16
N ASN A 154 21.17 -11.10 11.14
CA ASN A 154 22.56 -11.00 10.72
C ASN A 154 23.46 -10.24 11.71
N ALA A 155 23.24 -10.42 12.99
CA ALA A 155 24.18 -10.00 14.03
C ALA A 155 24.69 -11.23 14.78
N ASN A 156 25.43 -12.11 14.09
CA ASN A 156 26.51 -12.90 14.71
C ASN A 156 27.09 -13.97 13.77
N ALA A 157 27.98 -13.59 12.89
CA ALA A 157 28.91 -14.52 12.29
C ALA A 157 30.24 -13.81 11.98
N ASN A 158 30.89 -13.27 13.02
CA ASN A 158 32.32 -13.04 12.97
C ASN A 158 32.90 -12.97 14.40
N GLY A 159 33.39 -14.05 14.87
CA GLY A 159 34.08 -14.08 16.17
C GLY A 159 34.37 -15.47 16.70
N ALA A 160 35.16 -16.26 16.00
CA ALA A 160 35.97 -17.31 16.65
C ALA A 160 37.00 -17.85 15.63
N GLN A 161 38.14 -17.21 15.57
CA GLN A 161 39.38 -17.87 15.21
C GLN A 161 40.37 -17.59 16.36
N ALA A 162 40.66 -18.59 17.07
CA ALA A 162 41.89 -18.80 17.84
C ALA A 162 42.29 -20.23 17.72
#